data_b1546d74a93bc45770d97c27f2251827
#
_entry.id   b1546d74a93bc45770d97c27f2251827
#
_cell.length_a   1.000
_cell.length_b   1.000
_cell.length_c   1.000
_cell.angle_alpha   90.00
_cell.angle_beta   90.00
_cell.angle_gamma   90.00
#
_symmetry.space_group_name_H-M   'P 1'
#
loop_
_entity.id
_entity.type
_entity.pdbx_description
1 polymer ?
#
loop_
_entity_poly.entity_id
_entity_poly.type
_entity_poly.pdbx_seq_one_letter_code
_entity_poly.pdbx_strand_id
1 'polypeptide(L)'
;MAKRIDVSDLDIYYGNFKAVEDVSFSVEPRTVTAFIGPSGCGKSTVLRTLNRMHEVIPGARVDGKVLLDGEDIYDVDVDPVNVRRTIGMVFQRPNPFPTMSIYDNVVAGLKLERAKGIKNDRAHLDVVVEKSLRGANLWDEVKDRLSRSGSGLSGGQQQRLCIARAIAVEPQVLLMDEPCSALDPISTLAIEDLIEELKEQFTIVIVTHNMQQAARVSSNTAFFNLAGVGQPGRLVELGSTAKMFSTPTEKATEDYVSGRFG
;
A
#
# COMPACT_ATOMS: atom_id res chain seq x y z
N MET A 1 -0.52 6.20 -15.84
CA MET A 1 0.92 6.40 -15.59
C MET A 1 1.11 6.57 -14.09
N ALA A 2 2.26 6.10 -13.54
CA ALA A 2 2.59 6.30 -12.12
C ALA A 2 2.54 7.80 -11.76
N LYS A 3 2.00 8.12 -10.57
CA LYS A 3 1.79 9.50 -10.11
C LYS A 3 2.60 9.81 -8.87
N ARG A 4 2.93 11.10 -8.70
CA ARG A 4 3.54 11.66 -7.49
C ARG A 4 2.46 11.85 -6.42
N ILE A 5 2.84 11.63 -5.15
CA ILE A 5 2.04 12.03 -3.99
C ILE A 5 2.81 13.09 -3.21
N ASP A 6 2.15 14.19 -2.89
CA ASP A 6 2.65 15.22 -1.99
C ASP A 6 1.71 15.36 -0.79
N VAL A 7 2.27 15.29 0.41
CA VAL A 7 1.55 15.44 1.67
C VAL A 7 2.08 16.66 2.38
N SER A 8 1.19 17.54 2.87
CA SER A 8 1.56 18.77 3.56
C SER A 8 0.70 18.97 4.81
N ASP A 9 1.40 19.17 5.93
CA ASP A 9 0.86 19.53 7.24
C ASP A 9 -0.28 18.61 7.68
N LEU A 10 -0.10 17.29 7.47
CA LEU A 10 -1.13 16.29 7.67
C LEU A 10 -1.30 15.95 9.15
N ASP A 11 -2.47 16.28 9.69
CA ASP A 11 -2.97 15.87 10.99
C ASP A 11 -4.08 14.82 10.83
N ILE A 12 -4.05 13.75 11.61
CA ILE A 12 -5.06 12.67 11.51
C ILE A 12 -5.67 12.41 12.87
N TYR A 13 -7.00 12.35 12.90
CA TYR A 13 -7.79 12.18 14.12
C TYR A 13 -8.74 10.98 14.05
N TYR A 14 -8.96 10.35 15.20
CA TYR A 14 -10.03 9.41 15.46
C TYR A 14 -10.87 9.94 16.63
N GLY A 15 -12.04 10.51 16.35
CA GLY A 15 -12.80 11.28 17.32
C GLY A 15 -11.97 12.47 17.85
N ASN A 16 -11.75 12.53 19.16
CA ASN A 16 -10.94 13.57 19.79
C ASN A 16 -9.45 13.23 19.90
N PHE A 17 -9.04 12.02 19.54
CA PHE A 17 -7.65 11.59 19.61
C PHE A 17 -6.90 11.95 18.34
N LYS A 18 -5.85 12.78 18.46
CA LYS A 18 -4.91 13.06 17.38
C LYS A 18 -3.93 11.90 17.29
N ALA A 19 -4.04 11.08 16.24
CA ALA A 19 -3.22 9.89 16.05
C ALA A 19 -1.89 10.20 15.36
N VAL A 20 -1.88 11.21 14.47
CA VAL A 20 -0.71 11.66 13.73
C VAL A 20 -0.72 13.17 13.67
N GLU A 21 0.46 13.80 13.74
CA GLU A 21 0.62 15.24 13.79
C GLU A 21 1.73 15.70 12.86
N ASP A 22 1.45 16.80 12.10
CA ASP A 22 2.41 17.59 11.32
C ASP A 22 3.28 16.73 10.39
N VAL A 23 2.66 15.92 9.55
CA VAL A 23 3.36 15.04 8.62
C VAL A 23 3.38 15.65 7.22
N SER A 24 4.59 15.92 6.72
CA SER A 24 4.82 16.44 5.37
C SER A 24 5.89 15.60 4.66
N PHE A 25 5.60 15.12 3.45
CA PHE A 25 6.53 14.35 2.62
C PHE A 25 6.07 14.26 1.16
N SER A 26 6.99 13.81 0.30
CA SER A 26 6.68 13.49 -1.10
C SER A 26 7.07 12.06 -1.44
N VAL A 27 6.30 11.43 -2.32
CA VAL A 27 6.58 10.12 -2.91
C VAL A 27 6.76 10.30 -4.41
N GLU A 28 7.94 10.02 -4.91
CA GLU A 28 8.27 10.16 -6.33
C GLU A 28 7.65 9.04 -7.17
N PRO A 29 7.25 9.33 -8.42
CA PRO A 29 6.73 8.32 -9.34
C PRO A 29 7.71 7.17 -9.58
N ARG A 30 7.20 5.94 -9.71
CA ARG A 30 8.02 4.75 -9.99
C ARG A 30 9.13 4.50 -8.98
N THR A 31 8.87 4.82 -7.73
CA THR A 31 9.75 4.50 -6.61
C THR A 31 8.99 3.70 -5.57
N VAL A 32 9.73 3.01 -4.72
CA VAL A 32 9.18 2.41 -3.49
C VAL A 32 9.60 3.28 -2.31
N THR A 33 8.64 3.79 -1.55
CA THR A 33 8.88 4.48 -0.28
C THR A 33 8.41 3.60 0.87
N ALA A 34 9.34 3.22 1.76
CA ALA A 34 9.01 2.42 2.94
C ALA A 34 8.69 3.33 4.15
N PHE A 35 7.60 3.04 4.85
CA PHE A 35 7.30 3.61 6.16
C PHE A 35 7.73 2.63 7.24
N ILE A 36 8.70 3.01 8.07
CA ILE A 36 9.22 2.23 9.19
C ILE A 36 8.99 2.93 10.52
N GLY A 37 9.08 2.22 11.63
CA GLY A 37 8.91 2.76 12.97
C GLY A 37 8.19 1.78 13.91
N PRO A 38 8.13 2.08 15.22
CA PRO A 38 7.50 1.21 16.21
C PRO A 38 6.00 1.03 15.96
N SER A 39 5.43 -0.01 16.57
CA SER A 39 3.99 -0.26 16.49
C SER A 39 3.21 0.90 17.14
N GLY A 40 2.10 1.30 16.52
CA GLY A 40 1.25 2.37 17.04
C GLY A 40 1.69 3.80 16.70
N CYS A 41 2.84 4.02 16.02
CA CYS A 41 3.28 5.39 15.66
C CYS A 41 2.56 6.00 14.44
N GLY A 42 1.48 5.39 13.94
CA GLY A 42 0.61 5.99 12.92
C GLY A 42 0.93 5.64 11.47
N LYS A 43 1.92 4.78 11.13
CA LYS A 43 2.29 4.42 9.74
C LYS A 43 1.11 3.97 8.88
N SER A 44 0.37 2.95 9.34
CA SER A 44 -0.81 2.46 8.62
C SER A 44 -1.96 3.48 8.60
N THR A 45 -2.00 4.37 9.59
CA THR A 45 -2.94 5.49 9.64
C THR A 45 -2.63 6.46 8.50
N VAL A 46 -1.37 6.91 8.38
CA VAL A 46 -0.92 7.76 7.26
C VAL A 46 -1.13 7.04 5.92
N LEU A 47 -0.73 5.77 5.81
CA LEU A 47 -0.92 5.00 4.57
C LEU A 47 -2.38 5.02 4.11
N ARG A 48 -3.34 4.81 5.02
CA ARG A 48 -4.78 4.77 4.69
C ARG A 48 -5.38 6.13 4.38
N THR A 49 -4.75 7.23 4.76
CA THR A 49 -5.20 8.57 4.35
C THR A 49 -4.83 8.86 2.89
N LEU A 50 -3.76 8.26 2.36
CA LEU A 50 -3.35 8.48 0.96
C LEU A 50 -4.39 8.00 -0.06
N ASN A 51 -5.34 7.13 0.32
CA ASN A 51 -6.45 6.69 -0.52
C ASN A 51 -7.83 6.87 0.13
N ARG A 52 -7.94 7.69 1.16
CA ARG A 52 -9.17 7.99 1.89
C ARG A 52 -9.82 6.77 2.57
N MET A 53 -9.06 5.69 2.80
CA MET A 53 -9.58 4.49 3.49
C MET A 53 -9.82 4.72 4.98
N HIS A 54 -9.17 5.71 5.62
CA HIS A 54 -9.42 6.06 7.01
C HIS A 54 -10.87 6.55 7.25
N GLU A 55 -11.51 7.14 6.22
CA GLU A 55 -12.90 7.65 6.30
C GLU A 55 -13.96 6.55 6.55
N VAL A 56 -13.62 5.26 6.37
CA VAL A 56 -14.53 4.15 6.71
C VAL A 56 -14.64 3.95 8.22
N ILE A 57 -13.77 4.61 9.01
CA ILE A 57 -13.79 4.57 10.47
C ILE A 57 -14.64 5.76 10.96
N PRO A 58 -15.75 5.53 11.69
CA PRO A 58 -16.57 6.60 12.18
C PRO A 58 -15.78 7.59 13.06
N GLY A 59 -15.93 8.88 12.78
CA GLY A 59 -15.22 9.94 13.49
C GLY A 59 -13.77 10.15 13.07
N ALA A 60 -13.29 9.46 12.02
CA ALA A 60 -11.98 9.76 11.45
C ALA A 60 -12.03 11.10 10.69
N ARG A 61 -10.99 11.91 10.88
CA ARG A 61 -10.85 13.22 10.26
C ARG A 61 -9.38 13.46 9.88
N VAL A 62 -9.20 14.21 8.81
CA VAL A 62 -7.89 14.67 8.32
C VAL A 62 -7.91 16.18 8.17
N ASP A 63 -6.86 16.83 8.67
CA ASP A 63 -6.55 18.23 8.37
C ASP A 63 -5.20 18.25 7.62
N GLY A 64 -4.95 19.23 6.77
CA GLY A 64 -3.81 19.29 5.85
C GLY A 64 -4.19 18.90 4.42
N LYS A 65 -3.19 18.56 3.59
CA LYS A 65 -3.40 18.25 2.16
C LYS A 65 -2.71 16.96 1.74
N VAL A 66 -3.37 16.23 0.85
CA VAL A 66 -2.79 15.10 0.13
C VAL A 66 -3.04 15.31 -1.36
N LEU A 67 -1.97 15.59 -2.10
CA LEU A 67 -2.05 15.87 -3.53
C LEU A 67 -1.59 14.64 -4.33
N LEU A 68 -2.35 14.30 -5.37
CA LEU A 68 -1.98 13.30 -6.37
C LEU A 68 -1.71 14.03 -7.70
N ASP A 69 -0.42 14.17 -8.09
CA ASP A 69 0.01 15.03 -9.22
C ASP A 69 -0.55 16.46 -9.13
N GLY A 70 -0.57 17.04 -7.92
CA GLY A 70 -1.04 18.40 -7.68
C GLY A 70 -2.55 18.56 -7.46
N GLU A 71 -3.33 17.50 -7.62
CA GLU A 71 -4.79 17.52 -7.34
C GLU A 71 -5.06 17.04 -5.92
N ASP A 72 -5.76 17.84 -5.11
CA ASP A 72 -6.11 17.48 -3.74
C ASP A 72 -7.15 16.35 -3.73
N ILE A 73 -6.79 15.19 -3.18
CA ILE A 73 -7.72 14.05 -3.11
C ILE A 73 -8.86 14.26 -2.09
N TYR A 74 -8.78 15.29 -1.25
CA TYR A 74 -9.79 15.65 -0.25
C TYR A 74 -10.68 16.81 -0.68
N ASP A 75 -10.49 17.34 -1.89
CA ASP A 75 -11.38 18.37 -2.42
C ASP A 75 -12.84 17.87 -2.43
N VAL A 76 -13.78 18.80 -2.21
CA VAL A 76 -15.22 18.53 -2.07
C VAL A 76 -15.82 17.84 -3.31
N ASP A 77 -15.27 18.14 -4.49
CA ASP A 77 -15.73 17.58 -5.77
C ASP A 77 -15.08 16.23 -6.11
N VAL A 78 -14.14 15.72 -5.29
CA VAL A 78 -13.43 14.47 -5.54
C VAL A 78 -14.17 13.28 -4.94
N ASP A 79 -14.63 12.37 -5.82
CA ASP A 79 -15.26 11.11 -5.40
C ASP A 79 -14.22 10.14 -4.77
N PRO A 80 -14.40 9.74 -3.48
CA PRO A 80 -13.52 8.78 -2.82
C PRO A 80 -13.38 7.44 -3.54
N VAL A 81 -14.40 7.03 -4.31
CA VAL A 81 -14.35 5.78 -5.09
C VAL A 81 -13.32 5.89 -6.22
N ASN A 82 -13.25 7.05 -6.89
CA ASN A 82 -12.24 7.30 -7.92
C ASN A 82 -10.83 7.37 -7.33
N VAL A 83 -10.67 7.97 -6.14
CA VAL A 83 -9.39 7.97 -5.42
C VAL A 83 -8.93 6.53 -5.13
N ARG A 84 -9.79 5.69 -4.56
CA ARG A 84 -9.47 4.29 -4.22
C ARG A 84 -9.24 3.39 -5.44
N ARG A 85 -9.76 3.76 -6.59
CA ARG A 85 -9.45 3.13 -7.87
C ARG A 85 -8.05 3.51 -8.37
N THR A 86 -7.72 4.79 -8.27
CA THR A 86 -6.43 5.34 -8.71
C THR A 86 -5.29 4.94 -7.78
N ILE A 87 -5.58 4.83 -6.47
CA ILE A 87 -4.64 4.45 -5.42
C ILE A 87 -5.11 3.13 -4.82
N GLY A 88 -4.61 2.03 -5.37
CA GLY A 88 -4.91 0.68 -4.91
C GLY A 88 -4.28 0.35 -3.56
N MET A 89 -4.84 -0.65 -2.86
CA MET A 89 -4.34 -1.06 -1.55
C MET A 89 -4.27 -2.58 -1.41
N VAL A 90 -3.14 -3.04 -0.86
CA VAL A 90 -2.90 -4.42 -0.42
C VAL A 90 -2.80 -4.40 1.10
N PHE A 91 -3.61 -5.25 1.75
CA PHE A 91 -3.72 -5.29 3.22
C PHE A 91 -2.74 -6.28 3.83
N GLN A 92 -2.46 -6.10 5.11
CA GLN A 92 -1.57 -6.92 5.92
C GLN A 92 -1.96 -8.42 5.90
N ARG A 93 -3.26 -8.71 6.05
CA ARG A 93 -3.77 -10.07 5.91
C ARG A 93 -4.35 -10.26 4.52
N PRO A 94 -3.98 -11.33 3.82
CA PRO A 94 -4.61 -11.67 2.55
C PRO A 94 -6.14 -11.72 2.72
N ASN A 95 -6.85 -11.03 1.84
CA ASN A 95 -8.29 -10.89 1.91
C ASN A 95 -8.99 -11.19 0.57
N PRO A 96 -8.71 -12.35 -0.06
CA PRO A 96 -9.48 -12.74 -1.23
C PRO A 96 -10.96 -12.86 -0.86
N PHE A 97 -11.85 -12.52 -1.77
CA PHE A 97 -13.28 -12.72 -1.56
C PHE A 97 -13.58 -14.22 -1.48
N PRO A 98 -14.02 -14.76 -0.33
CA PRO A 98 -14.04 -16.21 -0.09
C PRO A 98 -15.07 -16.96 -0.96
N THR A 99 -16.14 -16.28 -1.36
CA THR A 99 -17.19 -16.83 -2.22
C THR A 99 -16.90 -16.72 -3.71
N MET A 100 -15.80 -16.04 -4.07
CA MET A 100 -15.41 -15.80 -5.46
C MET A 100 -14.30 -16.78 -5.90
N SER A 101 -14.34 -17.10 -7.20
CA SER A 101 -13.25 -17.83 -7.85
C SER A 101 -11.96 -16.98 -7.90
N ILE A 102 -10.82 -17.59 -8.25
CA ILE A 102 -9.57 -16.87 -8.53
C ILE A 102 -9.81 -15.82 -9.62
N TYR A 103 -10.47 -16.22 -10.72
CA TYR A 103 -10.86 -15.33 -11.79
C TYR A 103 -11.70 -14.15 -11.30
N ASP A 104 -12.76 -14.42 -10.56
CA ASP A 104 -13.69 -13.40 -10.09
C ASP A 104 -13.05 -12.44 -9.07
N ASN A 105 -12.10 -12.92 -8.27
CA ASN A 105 -11.31 -12.07 -7.39
C ASN A 105 -10.52 -11.03 -8.20
N VAL A 106 -9.84 -11.42 -9.28
CA VAL A 106 -9.06 -10.49 -10.10
C VAL A 106 -9.95 -9.44 -10.75
N VAL A 107 -11.07 -9.82 -11.34
CA VAL A 107 -11.97 -8.92 -12.07
C VAL A 107 -12.99 -8.20 -11.19
N ALA A 108 -12.95 -8.35 -9.87
CA ALA A 108 -13.96 -7.80 -8.97
C ALA A 108 -14.13 -6.29 -9.12
N GLY A 109 -13.03 -5.53 -9.16
CA GLY A 109 -13.04 -4.09 -9.37
C GLY A 109 -13.64 -3.69 -10.72
N LEU A 110 -13.27 -4.38 -11.80
CA LEU A 110 -13.77 -4.12 -13.15
C LEU A 110 -15.26 -4.42 -13.29
N LYS A 111 -15.77 -5.42 -12.55
CA LYS A 111 -17.22 -5.72 -12.54
C LYS A 111 -18.03 -4.58 -11.90
N LEU A 112 -17.49 -3.88 -10.90
CA LEU A 112 -18.12 -2.69 -10.32
C LEU A 112 -18.18 -1.54 -11.34
N GLU A 113 -17.20 -1.39 -12.22
CA GLU A 113 -17.19 -0.41 -13.30
C GLU A 113 -18.26 -0.74 -14.38
N ARG A 114 -18.45 -2.01 -14.69
CA ARG A 114 -19.52 -2.45 -15.61
C ARG A 114 -20.91 -2.04 -15.13
N ALA A 115 -21.14 -2.05 -13.82
CA ALA A 115 -22.38 -1.55 -13.24
C ALA A 115 -22.57 -0.04 -13.46
N LYS A 116 -21.51 0.71 -13.77
CA LYS A 116 -21.52 2.13 -14.15
C LYS A 116 -21.55 2.35 -15.69
N GLY A 117 -21.80 1.29 -16.48
CA GLY A 117 -21.95 1.37 -17.95
C GLY A 117 -20.66 1.17 -18.76
N ILE A 118 -19.53 0.86 -18.14
CA ILE A 118 -18.29 0.52 -18.84
C ILE A 118 -18.40 -0.90 -19.38
N LYS A 119 -18.28 -1.07 -20.70
CA LYS A 119 -18.36 -2.37 -21.36
C LYS A 119 -17.04 -3.12 -21.19
N ASN A 120 -17.03 -4.08 -20.27
CA ASN A 120 -15.97 -5.11 -20.20
C ASN A 120 -16.56 -6.41 -20.75
N ASP A 121 -16.23 -6.79 -21.98
CA ASP A 121 -16.62 -8.08 -22.52
C ASP A 121 -15.76 -9.21 -21.91
N ARG A 122 -16.15 -10.44 -22.14
CA ARG A 122 -15.46 -11.61 -21.58
C ARG A 122 -14.02 -11.70 -22.08
N ALA A 123 -13.80 -11.45 -23.36
CA ALA A 123 -12.48 -11.54 -23.97
C ALA A 123 -11.49 -10.52 -23.37
N HIS A 124 -11.96 -9.28 -23.15
CA HIS A 124 -11.17 -8.27 -22.45
C HIS A 124 -10.83 -8.70 -21.01
N LEU A 125 -11.82 -9.21 -20.26
CA LEU A 125 -11.58 -9.67 -18.89
C LEU A 125 -10.59 -10.84 -18.83
N ASP A 126 -10.63 -11.76 -19.79
CA ASP A 126 -9.70 -12.91 -19.86
C ASP A 126 -8.24 -12.39 -20.04
N VAL A 127 -8.03 -11.39 -20.91
CA VAL A 127 -6.72 -10.75 -21.09
C VAL A 127 -6.25 -10.04 -19.81
N VAL A 128 -7.15 -9.31 -19.14
CA VAL A 128 -6.80 -8.64 -17.88
C VAL A 128 -6.45 -9.64 -16.79
N VAL A 129 -7.19 -10.75 -16.67
CA VAL A 129 -6.91 -11.79 -15.68
C VAL A 129 -5.54 -12.40 -15.89
N GLU A 130 -5.22 -12.80 -17.13
CA GLU A 130 -3.90 -13.34 -17.43
C GLU A 130 -2.80 -12.33 -17.15
N LYS A 131 -2.93 -11.08 -17.66
CA LYS A 131 -1.96 -9.99 -17.44
C LYS A 131 -1.73 -9.75 -15.94
N SER A 132 -2.80 -9.66 -15.16
CA SER A 132 -2.71 -9.37 -13.72
C SER A 132 -2.13 -10.52 -12.91
N LEU A 133 -2.48 -11.76 -13.23
CA LEU A 133 -1.92 -12.94 -12.56
C LEU A 133 -0.45 -13.17 -12.94
N ARG A 134 -0.04 -12.86 -14.17
CA ARG A 134 1.37 -12.84 -14.57
C ARG A 134 2.13 -11.72 -13.85
N GLY A 135 1.56 -10.50 -13.83
CA GLY A 135 2.12 -9.35 -13.11
C GLY A 135 2.17 -9.52 -11.59
N ALA A 136 1.50 -10.53 -11.04
CA ALA A 136 1.58 -10.95 -9.63
C ALA A 136 2.37 -12.25 -9.42
N ASN A 137 3.09 -12.74 -10.46
CA ASN A 137 3.87 -13.99 -10.43
C ASN A 137 3.05 -15.20 -9.94
N LEU A 138 1.74 -15.26 -10.30
CA LEU A 138 0.82 -16.30 -9.84
C LEU A 138 0.22 -17.14 -10.99
N TRP A 139 0.32 -16.67 -12.25
CA TRP A 139 -0.35 -17.29 -13.40
C TRP A 139 -0.06 -18.77 -13.55
N ASP A 140 1.20 -19.16 -13.57
CA ASP A 140 1.59 -20.55 -13.83
C ASP A 140 1.15 -21.54 -12.76
N GLU A 141 0.89 -21.04 -11.55
CA GLU A 141 0.38 -21.85 -10.45
C GLU A 141 -1.15 -22.05 -10.48
N VAL A 142 -1.90 -21.15 -11.17
CA VAL A 142 -3.37 -21.13 -11.07
C VAL A 142 -4.11 -21.19 -12.39
N LYS A 143 -3.43 -21.05 -13.54
CA LYS A 143 -4.05 -20.98 -14.88
C LYS A 143 -5.04 -22.12 -15.19
N ASP A 144 -4.78 -23.34 -14.68
CA ASP A 144 -5.63 -24.52 -14.92
C ASP A 144 -6.76 -24.64 -13.88
N ARG A 145 -6.90 -23.71 -12.94
CA ARG A 145 -7.88 -23.74 -11.85
C ARG A 145 -8.52 -22.40 -11.52
N LEU A 146 -8.61 -21.50 -12.51
CA LEU A 146 -9.15 -20.14 -12.34
C LEU A 146 -10.58 -20.08 -11.81
N SER A 147 -11.37 -21.13 -12.04
CA SER A 147 -12.74 -21.27 -11.52
C SER A 147 -12.82 -21.73 -10.06
N ARG A 148 -11.71 -22.16 -9.45
CA ARG A 148 -11.70 -22.56 -8.04
C ARG A 148 -11.68 -21.36 -7.12
N SER A 149 -12.16 -21.55 -5.88
CA SER A 149 -12.15 -20.50 -4.84
C SER A 149 -10.74 -20.01 -4.54
N GLY A 150 -10.59 -18.69 -4.42
CA GLY A 150 -9.33 -18.08 -3.99
C GLY A 150 -8.94 -18.42 -2.55
N SER A 151 -9.89 -18.81 -1.69
CA SER A 151 -9.63 -19.23 -0.30
C SER A 151 -8.85 -20.54 -0.18
N GLY A 152 -8.83 -21.37 -1.24
CA GLY A 152 -8.09 -22.64 -1.27
C GLY A 152 -6.59 -22.48 -1.59
N LEU A 153 -6.11 -21.27 -1.79
CA LEU A 153 -4.71 -20.96 -2.05
C LEU A 153 -3.89 -20.89 -0.74
N SER A 154 -2.57 -21.11 -0.82
CA SER A 154 -1.67 -20.85 0.31
C SER A 154 -1.64 -19.35 0.67
N GLY A 155 -1.15 -18.99 1.86
CA GLY A 155 -1.09 -17.59 2.31
C GLY A 155 -0.35 -16.67 1.32
N GLY A 156 0.82 -17.09 0.82
CA GLY A 156 1.57 -16.36 -0.18
C GLY A 156 0.85 -16.26 -1.53
N GLN A 157 0.16 -17.33 -1.96
CA GLN A 157 -0.67 -17.29 -3.17
C GLN A 157 -1.88 -16.36 -3.01
N GLN A 158 -2.53 -16.38 -1.83
CA GLN A 158 -3.64 -15.46 -1.54
C GLN A 158 -3.17 -14.01 -1.56
N GLN A 159 -1.99 -13.70 -1.02
CA GLN A 159 -1.44 -12.36 -1.04
C GLN A 159 -1.14 -11.91 -2.49
N ARG A 160 -0.51 -12.76 -3.30
CA ARG A 160 -0.30 -12.48 -4.73
C ARG A 160 -1.62 -12.35 -5.50
N LEU A 161 -2.66 -13.10 -5.14
CA LEU A 161 -4.00 -12.90 -5.70
C LEU A 161 -4.58 -11.52 -5.32
N CYS A 162 -4.39 -11.07 -4.09
CA CYS A 162 -4.80 -9.71 -3.68
C CYS A 162 -4.02 -8.63 -4.41
N ILE A 163 -2.72 -8.84 -4.69
CA ILE A 163 -1.93 -7.95 -5.55
C ILE A 163 -2.47 -7.97 -6.99
N ALA A 164 -2.71 -9.14 -7.58
CA ALA A 164 -3.31 -9.27 -8.91
C ALA A 164 -4.64 -8.52 -9.02
N ARG A 165 -5.51 -8.64 -8.01
CA ARG A 165 -6.76 -7.89 -7.92
C ARG A 165 -6.53 -6.39 -7.88
N ALA A 166 -5.54 -5.93 -7.12
CA ALA A 166 -5.23 -4.51 -6.98
C ALA A 166 -4.69 -3.90 -8.29
N ILE A 167 -3.83 -4.62 -9.02
CA ILE A 167 -3.25 -4.12 -10.28
C ILE A 167 -4.19 -4.29 -11.49
N ALA A 168 -5.22 -5.13 -11.40
CA ALA A 168 -6.16 -5.37 -12.50
C ALA A 168 -6.95 -4.12 -12.94
N VAL A 169 -7.15 -3.18 -12.03
CA VAL A 169 -7.80 -1.89 -12.31
C VAL A 169 -6.82 -0.82 -12.80
N GLU A 170 -5.56 -1.20 -13.04
CA GLU A 170 -4.47 -0.34 -13.50
C GLU A 170 -4.31 0.93 -12.64
N PRO A 171 -4.09 0.80 -11.32
CA PRO A 171 -3.93 1.95 -10.44
C PRO A 171 -2.67 2.73 -10.85
N GLN A 172 -2.51 3.92 -10.30
CA GLN A 172 -1.33 4.76 -10.53
C GLN A 172 -0.38 4.72 -9.33
N VAL A 173 -0.92 4.41 -8.17
CA VAL A 173 -0.19 4.20 -6.90
C VAL A 173 -0.67 2.89 -6.27
N LEU A 174 0.24 2.17 -5.64
CA LEU A 174 -0.05 0.95 -4.90
C LEU A 174 0.43 1.09 -3.45
N LEU A 175 -0.51 1.03 -2.52
CA LEU A 175 -0.24 1.05 -1.09
C LEU A 175 -0.19 -0.37 -0.56
N MET A 176 0.81 -0.69 0.26
CA MET A 176 0.98 -2.03 0.85
C MET A 176 1.16 -1.91 2.38
N ASP A 177 0.19 -2.39 3.14
CA ASP A 177 0.21 -2.38 4.60
C ASP A 177 0.76 -3.72 5.10
N GLU A 178 2.05 -3.77 5.45
CA GLU A 178 2.75 -4.97 5.95
C GLU A 178 2.51 -6.25 5.11
N PRO A 179 2.72 -6.24 3.79
CA PRO A 179 2.25 -7.29 2.88
C PRO A 179 2.86 -8.68 3.12
N CYS A 180 3.94 -8.78 3.90
CA CYS A 180 4.67 -10.02 4.17
C CYS A 180 4.60 -10.50 5.61
N SER A 181 3.93 -9.76 6.52
CA SER A 181 3.98 -10.04 7.97
C SER A 181 3.42 -11.40 8.40
N ALA A 182 2.54 -11.99 7.60
CA ALA A 182 1.89 -13.28 7.87
C ALA A 182 2.40 -14.42 6.96
N LEU A 183 3.52 -14.20 6.24
CA LEU A 183 4.05 -15.13 5.25
C LEU A 183 5.31 -15.84 5.74
N ASP A 184 5.56 -17.03 5.20
CA ASP A 184 6.82 -17.74 5.35
C ASP A 184 7.95 -17.04 4.59
N PRO A 185 9.24 -17.34 4.90
CA PRO A 185 10.39 -16.66 4.27
C PRO A 185 10.45 -16.77 2.75
N ILE A 186 10.05 -17.90 2.17
CA ILE A 186 10.06 -18.11 0.71
C ILE A 186 9.00 -17.22 0.04
N SER A 187 7.78 -17.23 0.59
CA SER A 187 6.70 -16.37 0.12
C SER A 187 7.04 -14.88 0.28
N THR A 188 7.75 -14.51 1.36
CA THR A 188 8.22 -13.15 1.59
C THR A 188 9.18 -12.71 0.48
N LEU A 189 10.20 -13.49 0.16
CA LEU A 189 11.13 -13.17 -0.93
C LEU A 189 10.41 -13.02 -2.26
N ALA A 190 9.47 -13.91 -2.58
CA ALA A 190 8.68 -13.81 -3.80
C ALA A 190 7.84 -12.52 -3.90
N ILE A 191 7.34 -12.00 -2.77
CA ILE A 191 6.64 -10.70 -2.73
C ILE A 191 7.63 -9.54 -2.86
N GLU A 192 8.83 -9.63 -2.27
CA GLU A 192 9.87 -8.60 -2.40
C GLU A 192 10.35 -8.47 -3.85
N ASP A 193 10.63 -9.59 -4.53
CA ASP A 193 10.97 -9.60 -5.96
C ASP A 193 9.84 -9.00 -6.79
N LEU A 194 8.59 -9.35 -6.47
CA LEU A 194 7.41 -8.80 -7.14
C LEU A 194 7.30 -7.27 -6.95
N ILE A 195 7.60 -6.73 -5.76
CA ILE A 195 7.58 -5.27 -5.50
C ILE A 195 8.62 -4.58 -6.40
N GLU A 196 9.82 -5.16 -6.56
CA GLU A 196 10.86 -4.63 -7.44
C GLU A 196 10.43 -4.58 -8.92
N GLU A 197 9.67 -5.58 -9.39
CA GLU A 197 9.10 -5.58 -10.75
C GLU A 197 7.98 -4.54 -10.91
N LEU A 198 7.10 -4.44 -9.90
CA LEU A 198 5.94 -3.53 -9.93
C LEU A 198 6.33 -2.05 -9.88
N LYS A 199 7.46 -1.67 -9.26
CA LYS A 199 7.90 -0.26 -9.21
C LYS A 199 8.15 0.34 -10.59
N GLU A 200 8.48 -0.47 -11.59
CA GLU A 200 8.67 0.01 -12.96
C GLU A 200 7.38 0.61 -13.57
N GLN A 201 6.23 0.23 -13.03
CA GLN A 201 4.92 0.63 -13.55
C GLN A 201 4.15 1.51 -12.56
N PHE A 202 4.34 1.33 -11.25
CA PHE A 202 3.56 1.95 -10.19
C PHE A 202 4.43 2.78 -9.24
N THR A 203 3.85 3.79 -8.62
CA THR A 203 4.41 4.40 -7.42
C THR A 203 3.98 3.53 -6.24
N ILE A 204 4.92 3.12 -5.37
CA ILE A 204 4.61 2.18 -4.28
C ILE A 204 4.93 2.82 -2.93
N VAL A 205 4.00 2.71 -1.99
CA VAL A 205 4.24 3.01 -0.57
C VAL A 205 4.01 1.75 0.24
N ILE A 206 5.02 1.30 0.97
CA ILE A 206 4.95 0.10 1.80
C ILE A 206 5.14 0.44 3.28
N VAL A 207 4.25 -0.05 4.14
CA VAL A 207 4.49 -0.09 5.59
C VAL A 207 5.14 -1.43 5.93
N THR A 208 6.22 -1.41 6.67
CA THR A 208 6.83 -2.63 7.20
C THR A 208 7.52 -2.38 8.54
N HIS A 209 7.50 -3.36 9.41
CA HIS A 209 8.32 -3.40 10.63
C HIS A 209 9.62 -4.19 10.42
N ASN A 210 9.81 -4.81 9.25
CA ASN A 210 11.03 -5.54 8.90
C ASN A 210 12.03 -4.61 8.20
N MET A 211 13.10 -4.26 8.92
CA MET A 211 14.16 -3.38 8.42
C MET A 211 14.88 -3.94 7.20
N GLN A 212 15.08 -5.26 7.16
CA GLN A 212 15.75 -5.92 6.04
C GLN A 212 14.88 -5.84 4.77
N GLN A 213 13.57 -5.98 4.91
CA GLN A 213 12.63 -5.79 3.81
C GLN A 213 12.68 -4.35 3.30
N ALA A 214 12.56 -3.35 4.20
CA ALA A 214 12.65 -1.94 3.81
C ALA A 214 13.97 -1.67 3.05
N ALA A 215 15.09 -2.18 3.56
CA ALA A 215 16.41 -1.99 2.94
C ALA A 215 16.53 -2.63 1.55
N ARG A 216 15.83 -3.76 1.30
CA ARG A 216 15.88 -4.45 -0.01
C ARG A 216 14.99 -3.80 -1.05
N VAL A 217 13.73 -3.48 -0.70
CA VAL A 217 12.71 -3.11 -1.71
C VAL A 217 12.52 -1.62 -1.89
N SER A 218 12.99 -0.74 -0.98
CA SER A 218 12.68 0.68 -1.07
C SER A 218 13.84 1.54 -1.57
N SER A 219 13.48 2.56 -2.35
CA SER A 219 14.38 3.63 -2.78
C SER A 219 14.52 4.69 -1.70
N ASN A 220 13.40 5.01 -1.04
CA ASN A 220 13.31 5.98 0.05
C ASN A 220 12.68 5.33 1.28
N THR A 221 13.07 5.82 2.46
CA THR A 221 12.52 5.37 3.74
C THR A 221 12.09 6.55 4.58
N ALA A 222 10.89 6.48 5.14
CA ALA A 222 10.31 7.44 6.07
C ALA A 222 10.21 6.78 7.46
N PHE A 223 10.89 7.35 8.43
CA PHE A 223 10.85 6.87 9.81
C PHE A 223 9.81 7.65 10.62
N PHE A 224 8.85 6.95 11.14
CA PHE A 224 7.81 7.48 12.03
C PHE A 224 8.08 7.08 13.47
N ASN A 225 7.84 7.98 14.41
CA ASN A 225 7.94 7.69 15.85
C ASN A 225 6.88 8.48 16.63
N LEU A 226 6.63 8.05 17.87
CA LEU A 226 5.84 8.79 18.84
C LEU A 226 6.73 9.87 19.49
N ALA A 227 6.19 11.06 19.72
CA ALA A 227 6.88 12.08 20.52
C ALA A 227 6.98 11.67 22.01
N GLY A 228 6.12 10.73 22.45
CA GLY A 228 6.07 10.17 23.80
C GLY A 228 4.88 9.24 23.95
N VAL A 229 4.78 8.57 25.09
CA VAL A 229 3.63 7.67 25.38
C VAL A 229 2.32 8.46 25.34
N GLY A 230 1.37 8.02 24.50
CA GLY A 230 0.07 8.69 24.35
C GLY A 230 0.10 9.96 23.49
N GLN A 231 1.25 10.31 22.93
CA GLN A 231 1.39 11.43 22.00
C GLN A 231 1.14 10.98 20.56
N PRO A 232 0.77 11.89 19.65
CA PRO A 232 0.62 11.58 18.23
C PRO A 232 1.93 11.11 17.60
N GLY A 233 1.79 10.28 16.56
CA GLY A 233 2.92 9.91 15.71
C GLY A 233 3.35 11.05 14.82
N ARG A 234 4.65 11.13 14.52
CA ARG A 234 5.26 12.14 13.65
C ARG A 234 6.23 11.49 12.67
N LEU A 235 6.42 12.13 11.54
CA LEU A 235 7.53 11.83 10.65
C LEU A 235 8.81 12.44 11.26
N VAL A 236 9.78 11.59 11.58
CA VAL A 236 11.04 12.01 12.19
C VAL A 236 12.09 12.26 11.12
N GLU A 237 12.22 11.36 10.17
CA GLU A 237 13.23 11.47 9.11
C GLU A 237 12.71 10.83 7.82
N LEU A 238 13.02 11.44 6.68
CA LEU A 238 12.78 10.92 5.33
C LEU A 238 14.05 11.09 4.50
N GLY A 239 14.45 10.03 3.82
CA GLY A 239 15.63 10.09 2.94
C GLY A 239 15.80 8.85 2.10
N SER A 240 16.88 8.81 1.31
CA SER A 240 17.22 7.60 0.58
C SER A 240 17.46 6.44 1.56
N THR A 241 16.97 5.28 1.21
CA THR A 241 17.08 4.08 2.04
C THR A 241 18.53 3.78 2.41
N ALA A 242 19.44 3.91 1.46
CA ALA A 242 20.88 3.71 1.71
C ALA A 242 21.41 4.62 2.82
N LYS A 243 21.06 5.92 2.81
CA LYS A 243 21.46 6.88 3.85
C LYS A 243 20.79 6.56 5.18
N MET A 244 19.50 6.26 5.16
CA MET A 244 18.69 5.96 6.36
C MET A 244 19.28 4.80 7.17
N PHE A 245 19.79 3.76 6.49
CA PHE A 245 20.35 2.57 7.15
C PHE A 245 21.85 2.63 7.42
N SER A 246 22.61 3.56 6.79
CA SER A 246 24.06 3.69 7.00
C SER A 246 24.46 4.86 7.87
N THR A 247 23.89 6.03 7.63
CA THR A 247 24.24 7.30 8.26
C THR A 247 23.01 8.19 8.46
N PRO A 248 22.03 7.75 9.27
CA PRO A 248 20.84 8.55 9.56
C PRO A 248 21.24 9.88 10.20
N THR A 249 20.41 10.89 10.00
CA THR A 249 20.67 12.25 10.52
C THR A 249 20.11 12.40 11.94
N GLU A 250 18.95 11.76 12.19
CA GLU A 250 18.26 11.86 13.47
C GLU A 250 18.70 10.74 14.43
N LYS A 251 19.00 11.10 15.68
CA LYS A 251 19.39 10.14 16.71
C LYS A 251 18.32 9.04 16.93
N ALA A 252 17.06 9.41 16.92
CA ALA A 252 15.96 8.45 17.08
C ALA A 252 15.92 7.43 15.93
N THR A 253 16.27 7.85 14.70
CA THR A 253 16.41 6.95 13.55
C THR A 253 17.59 6.00 13.73
N GLU A 254 18.76 6.51 14.15
CA GLU A 254 19.95 5.71 14.42
C GLU A 254 19.67 4.62 15.47
N ASP A 255 19.03 4.99 16.56
CA ASP A 255 18.68 4.06 17.64
C ASP A 255 17.69 3.00 17.15
N TYR A 256 16.69 3.40 16.34
CA TYR A 256 15.71 2.47 15.79
C TYR A 256 16.33 1.48 14.80
N VAL A 257 17.09 1.93 13.80
CA VAL A 257 17.66 1.05 12.78
C VAL A 257 18.77 0.16 13.32
N SER A 258 19.47 0.58 14.41
CA SER A 258 20.49 -0.22 15.09
C SER A 258 19.94 -1.18 16.15
N GLY A 259 18.60 -1.19 16.37
CA GLY A 259 17.97 -2.05 17.38
C GLY A 259 18.20 -1.61 18.84
N ARG A 260 18.60 -0.36 19.07
CA ARG A 260 18.89 0.20 20.40
C ARG A 260 17.68 0.90 21.03
N PHE A 261 16.49 0.62 20.55
CA PHE A 261 15.27 1.16 21.14
C PHE A 261 14.84 0.28 22.31
N GLY A 262 14.80 0.85 23.49
CA GLY A 262 14.36 0.26 24.75
C GLY A 262 13.36 1.16 25.44
#